data_7aa7bf1954c5ca7cc307c3a35395184e
#
_entry.id   7aa7bf1954c5ca7cc307c3a35395184e
#
_cell.length_a   1.000
_cell.length_b   1.000
_cell.length_c   1.000
_cell.angle_alpha   90.00
_cell.angle_beta   90.00
_cell.angle_gamma   90.00
#
_symmetry.space_group_name_H-M   'P 1'
#
loop_
_entity.id
_entity.type
_entity.pdbx_description
1 polymer ?
#
loop_
_entity_poly.entity_id
_entity_poly.type
_entity_poly.pdbx_seq_one_letter_code
_entity_poly.pdbx_strand_id
1 'polypeptide(L)'
;YDLSGMKPGEEGLLLKDIAEIARQYSIKDHVKNPSYLYHNGKPLVTVWGVGFNDNRRYGLKEAERIIDGLKLQGFSVMLGVPTQWRELKGDTESDPHLHQKMRYRDALVRRTL
;
A
#
# COMPACT_ATOMS: atom_id res chain seq x y z
N TYR A 1 4.80 6.35 -2.77
CA TYR A 1 5.85 5.33 -2.60
C TYR A 1 5.64 4.21 -3.61
N ASP A 2 6.65 3.90 -4.37
CA ASP A 2 6.58 2.88 -5.43
C ASP A 2 7.17 1.57 -4.92
N LEU A 3 6.38 0.51 -4.97
CA LEU A 3 6.80 -0.82 -4.53
C LEU A 3 7.56 -1.61 -5.59
N SER A 4 7.69 -1.07 -6.81
CA SER A 4 8.39 -1.78 -7.90
C SER A 4 9.79 -2.18 -7.47
N GLY A 5 10.14 -3.44 -7.67
CA GLY A 5 11.44 -3.97 -7.25
C GLY A 5 11.55 -4.43 -5.81
N MET A 6 10.53 -4.22 -4.98
CA MET A 6 10.52 -4.74 -3.62
C MET A 6 10.58 -6.26 -3.61
N LYS A 7 11.30 -6.82 -2.65
CA LYS A 7 11.39 -8.27 -2.42
C LYS A 7 10.59 -8.66 -1.19
N PRO A 8 10.08 -9.90 -1.11
CA PRO A 8 9.47 -10.40 0.11
C PRO A 8 10.42 -10.24 1.31
N GLY A 9 9.88 -9.80 2.43
CA GLY A 9 10.66 -9.55 3.65
C GLY A 9 11.19 -8.13 3.80
N GLU A 10 11.04 -7.28 2.77
CA GLU A 10 11.49 -5.88 2.82
C GLU A 10 10.42 -4.91 3.33
N GLU A 11 9.22 -5.40 3.65
CA GLU A 11 8.09 -4.56 4.10
C GLU A 11 8.47 -3.73 5.34
N GLY A 12 9.20 -4.35 6.28
CA GLY A 12 9.66 -3.66 7.49
C GLY A 12 10.62 -2.52 7.22
N LEU A 13 11.49 -2.68 6.22
CA LEU A 13 12.42 -1.62 5.79
C LEU A 13 11.66 -0.42 5.23
N LEU A 14 10.66 -0.68 4.40
CA LEU A 14 9.81 0.37 3.82
C LEU A 14 9.06 1.13 4.92
N LEU A 15 8.45 0.42 5.86
CA LEU A 15 7.71 1.02 6.97
C LEU A 15 8.62 1.87 7.86
N LYS A 16 9.83 1.41 8.11
CA LYS A 16 10.83 2.17 8.86
C LYS A 16 11.27 3.42 8.12
N ASP A 17 11.47 3.32 6.83
CA ASP A 17 11.86 4.44 5.96
C ASP A 17 10.79 5.53 5.95
N ILE A 18 9.54 5.15 5.78
CA ILE A 18 8.41 6.10 5.81
C ILE A 18 8.29 6.77 7.16
N ALA A 19 8.46 6.04 8.26
CA ALA A 19 8.43 6.61 9.60
C ALA A 19 9.52 7.67 9.78
N GLU A 20 10.71 7.42 9.27
CA GLU A 20 11.84 8.36 9.33
C GLU A 20 11.57 9.60 8.47
N ILE A 21 11.05 9.42 7.25
CA ILE A 21 10.66 10.54 6.37
C ILE A 21 9.59 11.39 7.07
N ALA A 22 8.58 10.76 7.67
CA ALA A 22 7.52 11.47 8.38
C ALA A 22 8.06 12.31 9.53
N ARG A 23 9.03 11.79 10.27
CA ARG A 23 9.70 12.50 11.35
C ARG A 23 10.53 13.68 10.80
N GLN A 24 11.35 13.41 9.81
CA GLN A 24 12.29 14.39 9.24
C GLN A 24 11.58 15.61 8.66
N TYR A 25 10.46 15.41 7.98
CA TYR A 25 9.71 16.48 7.32
C TYR A 25 8.47 16.91 8.10
N SER A 26 8.30 16.45 9.31
CA SER A 26 7.14 16.80 10.18
C SER A 26 5.81 16.56 9.48
N ILE A 27 5.69 15.45 8.76
CA ILE A 27 4.51 15.14 7.95
C ILE A 27 3.24 15.02 8.82
N LYS A 28 3.38 14.53 10.05
CA LYS A 28 2.26 14.36 10.97
C LYS A 28 1.94 15.61 11.78
N ASP A 29 2.69 16.68 11.62
CA ASP A 29 2.50 17.93 12.30
C ASP A 29 2.02 19.00 11.31
N HIS A 30 0.70 19.20 11.27
CA HIS A 30 0.09 20.11 10.31
C HIS A 30 0.48 21.58 10.53
N VAL A 31 0.91 21.93 11.73
CA VAL A 31 1.40 23.28 12.04
C VAL A 31 2.79 23.50 11.45
N LYS A 32 3.69 22.52 11.62
CA LYS A 32 5.05 22.59 11.08
C LYS A 32 5.11 22.35 9.58
N ASN A 33 4.20 21.52 9.04
CA ASN A 33 4.13 21.22 7.62
C ASN A 33 2.68 21.36 7.13
N PRO A 34 2.18 22.60 6.96
CA PRO A 34 0.78 22.83 6.57
C PRO A 34 0.48 22.48 5.12
N SER A 35 1.53 22.32 4.28
CA SER A 35 1.36 22.00 2.86
C SER A 35 1.15 20.50 2.61
N TYR A 36 1.40 19.64 3.58
CA TYR A 36 1.23 18.22 3.39
C TYR A 36 -0.25 17.84 3.29
N LEU A 37 -0.59 16.97 2.34
CA LEU A 37 -1.97 16.56 2.09
C LEU A 37 -2.48 15.63 3.18
N TYR A 38 -3.68 15.94 3.68
CA TYR A 38 -4.41 15.12 4.63
C TYR A 38 -5.69 14.58 4.00
N HIS A 39 -6.10 13.39 4.41
CA HIS A 39 -7.36 12.77 4.04
C HIS A 39 -7.96 12.12 5.28
N ASN A 40 -9.23 12.45 5.57
CA ASN A 40 -9.93 11.98 6.78
C ASN A 40 -9.15 12.28 8.07
N GLY A 41 -8.55 13.48 8.16
CA GLY A 41 -7.82 13.92 9.33
C GLY A 41 -6.45 13.25 9.52
N LYS A 42 -5.95 12.52 8.54
CA LYS A 42 -4.67 11.83 8.61
C LYS A 42 -3.79 12.19 7.42
N PRO A 43 -2.47 12.24 7.61
CA PRO A 43 -1.56 12.48 6.49
C PRO A 43 -1.69 11.37 5.46
N LEU A 44 -1.69 11.74 4.18
CA LEU A 44 -1.90 10.82 3.06
C LEU A 44 -0.59 10.26 2.55
N VAL A 45 -0.54 8.94 2.37
CA VAL A 45 0.55 8.26 1.64
C VAL A 45 -0.04 7.54 0.45
N THR A 46 0.57 7.74 -0.71
CA THR A 46 0.24 7.00 -1.93
C THR A 46 1.20 5.83 -2.08
N VAL A 47 0.66 4.63 -2.30
CA VAL A 47 1.43 3.42 -2.53
C VAL A 47 1.11 2.89 -3.92
N TRP A 48 2.09 2.91 -4.81
CA TRP A 48 1.98 2.41 -6.17
C TRP A 48 2.52 0.99 -6.27
N GLY A 49 1.84 0.15 -7.05
CA GLY A 49 2.37 -1.17 -7.37
C GLY A 49 1.62 -2.33 -6.74
N VAL A 50 0.38 -2.12 -6.32
CA VAL A 50 -0.46 -3.16 -5.72
C VAL A 50 -1.36 -3.78 -6.79
N GLY A 51 -1.36 -5.11 -6.87
CA GLY A 51 -2.29 -5.85 -7.72
C GLY A 51 -1.87 -6.00 -9.18
N PHE A 52 -0.63 -5.72 -9.53
CA PHE A 52 -0.11 -5.89 -10.88
C PHE A 52 0.27 -7.35 -11.17
N ASN A 53 -0.11 -7.83 -12.35
CA ASN A 53 0.20 -9.18 -12.82
C ASN A 53 1.37 -9.16 -13.81
N ASP A 54 2.58 -8.89 -13.29
CA ASP A 54 3.78 -8.71 -14.09
C ASP A 54 5.00 -9.42 -13.50
N ASN A 55 4.81 -10.56 -12.87
CA ASN A 55 5.87 -11.38 -12.25
C ASN A 55 6.66 -10.64 -11.15
N ARG A 56 6.01 -9.73 -10.44
CA ARG A 56 6.64 -9.07 -9.30
C ARG A 56 7.00 -10.07 -8.21
N ARG A 57 8.09 -9.78 -7.49
CA ARG A 57 8.58 -10.65 -6.41
C ARG A 57 7.69 -10.63 -5.17
N TYR A 58 6.88 -9.58 -4.99
CA TYR A 58 5.92 -9.46 -3.90
C TYR A 58 4.50 -9.63 -4.42
N GLY A 59 3.61 -10.05 -3.54
CA GLY A 59 2.20 -10.21 -3.84
C GLY A 59 1.30 -9.40 -2.92
N LEU A 60 0.03 -9.78 -2.87
CA LEU A 60 -0.98 -9.07 -2.07
C LEU A 60 -0.73 -9.18 -0.57
N LYS A 61 -0.10 -10.25 -0.10
CA LYS A 61 0.23 -10.41 1.33
C LYS A 61 1.23 -9.37 1.82
N GLU A 62 2.26 -9.15 1.04
CA GLU A 62 3.27 -8.13 1.32
C GLU A 62 2.66 -6.74 1.26
N ALA A 63 1.84 -6.47 0.26
CA ALA A 63 1.11 -5.20 0.14
C ALA A 63 0.18 -4.97 1.33
N GLU A 64 -0.51 -6.01 1.81
CA GLU A 64 -1.36 -5.91 3.01
C GLU A 64 -0.56 -5.50 4.24
N ARG A 65 0.60 -6.10 4.46
CA ARG A 65 1.47 -5.75 5.60
C ARG A 65 1.89 -4.29 5.55
N ILE A 66 2.21 -3.79 4.36
CA ILE A 66 2.57 -2.39 4.16
C ILE A 66 1.39 -1.48 4.49
N ILE A 67 0.22 -1.76 3.93
CA ILE A 67 -0.98 -0.96 4.16
C ILE A 67 -1.35 -0.95 5.65
N ASP A 68 -1.39 -2.12 6.27
CA ASP A 68 -1.70 -2.23 7.69
C ASP A 68 -0.67 -1.47 8.55
N GLY A 69 0.61 -1.59 8.21
CA GLY A 69 1.68 -0.88 8.92
C GLY A 69 1.59 0.63 8.78
N LEU A 70 1.27 1.13 7.58
CA LEU A 70 1.06 2.57 7.36
C LEU A 70 -0.14 3.09 8.14
N LYS A 71 -1.22 2.34 8.18
CA LYS A 71 -2.41 2.72 8.96
C LYS A 71 -2.12 2.72 10.46
N LEU A 72 -1.34 1.76 10.95
CA LEU A 72 -0.89 1.76 12.34
C LEU A 72 0.01 2.96 12.67
N GLN A 73 0.76 3.46 11.70
CA GLN A 73 1.54 4.69 11.87
C GLN A 73 0.69 5.97 11.81
N GLY A 74 -0.60 5.85 11.53
CA GLY A 74 -1.53 6.98 11.49
C GLY A 74 -1.72 7.61 10.12
N PHE A 75 -1.35 6.94 9.04
CA PHE A 75 -1.56 7.43 7.68
C PHE A 75 -2.91 7.02 7.10
N SER A 76 -3.46 7.87 6.23
CA SER A 76 -4.42 7.46 5.21
C SER A 76 -3.65 6.96 4.00
N VAL A 77 -4.14 5.89 3.36
CA VAL A 77 -3.42 5.24 2.26
C VAL A 77 -4.25 5.30 0.97
N MET A 78 -3.63 5.79 -0.11
CA MET A 78 -4.16 5.74 -1.46
C MET A 78 -3.36 4.71 -2.25
N LEU A 79 -4.05 3.81 -2.97
CA LEU A 79 -3.39 2.77 -3.74
C LEU A 79 -3.34 3.11 -5.23
N GLY A 80 -2.18 2.92 -5.83
CA GLY A 80 -2.03 2.84 -7.27
C GLY A 80 -2.15 1.39 -7.72
N VAL A 81 -3.23 1.08 -8.44
CA VAL A 81 -3.59 -0.27 -8.86
C VAL A 81 -3.89 -0.28 -10.36
N PRO A 82 -3.84 -1.46 -11.03
CA PRO A 82 -4.28 -1.57 -12.42
C PRO A 82 -5.75 -1.19 -12.55
N THR A 83 -6.12 -0.61 -13.69
CA THR A 83 -7.50 -0.13 -13.93
C THR A 83 -8.55 -1.21 -13.79
N GLN A 84 -8.19 -2.47 -14.06
CA GLN A 84 -9.09 -3.62 -14.03
C GLN A 84 -8.93 -4.47 -12.78
N TRP A 85 -8.26 -3.94 -11.78
CA TRP A 85 -7.89 -4.72 -10.59
C TRP A 85 -9.06 -5.42 -9.89
N ARG A 86 -10.23 -4.81 -9.89
CA ARG A 86 -11.42 -5.36 -9.23
C ARG A 86 -12.29 -6.21 -10.15
N GLU A 87 -12.08 -6.13 -11.45
CA GLU A 87 -12.96 -6.73 -12.45
C GLU A 87 -12.41 -8.02 -13.03
N LEU A 88 -11.09 -8.10 -13.21
CA LEU A 88 -10.46 -9.23 -13.85
C LEU A 88 -10.18 -10.37 -12.88
N LYS A 89 -10.54 -11.57 -13.30
CA LYS A 89 -10.12 -12.79 -12.62
C LYS A 89 -8.62 -12.97 -12.86
N GLY A 90 -7.85 -13.12 -11.79
CA GLY A 90 -6.41 -13.32 -11.90
C GLY A 90 -5.62 -12.11 -12.37
N ASP A 91 -6.17 -10.93 -12.24
CA ASP A 91 -5.53 -9.67 -12.63
C ASP A 91 -4.26 -9.35 -11.85
N THR A 92 -4.05 -9.98 -10.73
CA THR A 92 -2.93 -9.65 -9.85
C THR A 92 -1.79 -10.63 -9.95
N GLU A 93 -2.07 -11.88 -10.32
CA GLU A 93 -1.06 -12.92 -10.32
C GLU A 93 -1.54 -14.12 -11.12
N SER A 94 -0.62 -14.78 -11.81
CA SER A 94 -0.86 -16.03 -12.49
C SER A 94 -0.87 -17.20 -11.50
N ASP A 95 -1.89 -17.28 -10.68
CA ASP A 95 -1.95 -18.27 -9.60
C ASP A 95 -3.14 -19.20 -9.79
N PRO A 96 -2.93 -20.52 -9.67
CA PRO A 96 -4.03 -21.49 -9.72
C PRO A 96 -5.07 -21.34 -8.63
N HIS A 97 -4.77 -20.60 -7.55
CA HIS A 97 -5.70 -20.35 -6.43
C HIS A 97 -6.46 -19.02 -6.56
N LEU A 98 -6.93 -18.74 -7.76
CA LEU A 98 -7.57 -17.49 -8.13
C LEU A 98 -8.66 -17.02 -7.16
N HIS A 99 -9.56 -17.91 -6.72
CA HIS A 99 -10.66 -17.54 -5.82
C HIS A 99 -10.18 -17.06 -4.45
N GLN A 100 -9.11 -17.65 -3.95
CA GLN A 100 -8.50 -17.21 -2.68
C GLN A 100 -7.87 -15.82 -2.82
N LYS A 101 -7.20 -15.58 -3.91
CA LYS A 101 -6.59 -14.28 -4.19
C LYS A 101 -7.62 -13.18 -4.38
N MET A 102 -8.71 -13.46 -5.05
CA MET A 102 -9.80 -12.49 -5.21
C MET A 102 -10.39 -12.07 -3.87
N ARG A 103 -10.64 -13.03 -2.98
CA ARG A 103 -11.12 -12.71 -1.63
C ARG A 103 -10.10 -11.89 -0.84
N TYR A 104 -8.84 -12.20 -0.99
CA TYR A 104 -7.75 -11.46 -0.35
C TYR A 104 -7.68 -10.02 -0.87
N ARG A 105 -7.79 -9.86 -2.18
CA ARG A 105 -7.82 -8.54 -2.82
C ARG A 105 -8.97 -7.69 -2.29
N ASP A 106 -10.17 -8.25 -2.21
CA ASP A 106 -11.35 -7.53 -1.72
C ASP A 106 -11.20 -7.12 -0.25
N ALA A 107 -10.60 -7.97 0.56
CA ALA A 107 -10.28 -7.65 1.94
C ALA A 107 -9.28 -6.49 2.02
N LEU A 108 -8.27 -6.51 1.15
CA LEU A 108 -7.26 -5.46 1.07
C LEU A 108 -7.88 -4.11 0.68
N VAL A 109 -8.77 -4.10 -0.30
CA VAL A 109 -9.49 -2.89 -0.70
C VAL A 109 -10.30 -2.32 0.46
N ARG A 110 -11.04 -3.18 1.16
CA ARG A 110 -11.82 -2.74 2.31
C ARG A 110 -10.98 -2.14 3.43
N ARG A 111 -9.79 -2.69 3.66
CA ARG A 111 -8.86 -2.16 4.66
C ARG A 111 -8.31 -0.78 4.28
N THR A 112 -8.20 -0.51 3.00
CA THR A 112 -7.65 0.75 2.48
C THR A 112 -8.68 1.89 2.58
N LEU A 113 -9.94 1.56 2.39
CA LEU A 113 -11.03 2.53 2.51
C LEU A 113 -11.29 2.90 3.97
#